data_fbd0673c884fc8872a95f7a80bbe5828
#
_entry.id   fbd0673c884fc8872a95f7a80bbe5828
#
_cell.length_a   1.000
_cell.length_b   1.000
_cell.length_c   1.000
_cell.angle_alpha   90.00
_cell.angle_beta   90.00
_cell.angle_gamma   90.00
#
_symmetry.space_group_name_H-M   'P 1'
#
loop_
_entity.id
_entity.type
_entity.pdbx_description
1 polymer ?
#
loop_
_entity_poly.entity_id
_entity_poly.type
_entity_poly.pdbx_seq_one_letter_code
_entity_poly.pdbx_strand_id
1 'polypeptide(L)'
;VMTFDKLIINLDSYELVVNGVKVDTPPKEMELLYHLAASPNRVFTRNQLLDEVWGFDYFGDSRTVDVHIKRLREKLEGVSDKWCLKTVWGVGYKFEVTE
;
A
#
# COMPACT_ATOMS: atom_id res chain seq x y z
N VAL A 1 -12.91 6.44 0.93
CA VAL A 1 -11.93 7.10 1.82
C VAL A 1 -11.63 6.18 2.99
N MET A 2 -10.36 5.96 3.24
CA MET A 2 -9.92 5.21 4.42
C MET A 2 -9.03 6.10 5.28
N THR A 3 -9.25 6.03 6.60
CA THR A 3 -8.52 6.84 7.56
C THR A 3 -7.87 5.95 8.61
N PHE A 4 -6.58 6.13 8.79
CA PHE A 4 -5.81 5.51 9.86
C PHE A 4 -5.10 6.61 10.63
N ASP A 5 -4.40 6.27 11.70
CA ASP A 5 -3.66 7.27 12.46
C ASP A 5 -2.70 8.04 11.54
N LYS A 6 -2.92 9.34 11.39
CA LYS A 6 -2.09 10.26 10.58
C LYS A 6 -2.04 9.90 9.10
N LEU A 7 -3.05 9.16 8.58
CA LEU A 7 -3.07 8.71 7.20
C LEU A 7 -4.49 8.75 6.66
N ILE A 8 -4.67 9.38 5.50
CA ILE A 8 -5.93 9.36 4.77
C ILE A 8 -5.65 8.91 3.35
N ILE A 9 -6.37 7.87 2.91
CA ILE A 9 -6.25 7.34 1.55
C ILE A 9 -7.59 7.56 0.86
N ASN A 10 -7.59 8.39 -0.17
CA ASN A 10 -8.81 8.73 -0.91
C ASN A 10 -8.62 8.37 -2.38
N LEU A 11 -9.22 7.24 -2.81
CA LEU A 11 -9.16 6.82 -4.21
C LEU A 11 -10.14 7.59 -5.10
N ASP A 12 -11.18 8.20 -4.55
CA ASP A 12 -12.10 9.00 -5.36
C ASP A 12 -11.38 10.20 -5.96
N SER A 13 -10.50 10.82 -5.18
CA SER A 13 -9.71 11.97 -5.64
C SER A 13 -8.25 11.63 -5.93
N TYR A 14 -7.84 10.39 -5.67
CA TYR A 14 -6.44 9.95 -5.76
C TYR A 14 -5.52 10.86 -4.95
N GLU A 15 -5.90 11.06 -3.68
CA GLU A 15 -5.12 11.88 -2.75
C GLU A 15 -4.63 11.06 -1.58
N LEU A 16 -3.38 11.24 -1.23
CA LEU A 16 -2.77 10.66 -0.04
C LEU A 16 -2.41 11.80 0.90
N VAL A 17 -2.92 11.74 2.13
CA VAL A 17 -2.62 12.74 3.15
C VAL A 17 -1.88 12.07 4.30
N VAL A 18 -0.69 12.56 4.60
CA VAL A 18 0.17 12.01 5.64
C VAL A 18 0.50 13.14 6.61
N ASN A 19 0.18 12.96 7.88
CA ASN A 19 0.37 13.99 8.90
C ASN A 19 -0.29 15.33 8.52
N GLY A 20 -1.46 15.27 7.88
CA GLY A 20 -2.18 16.47 7.46
C GLY A 20 -1.65 17.13 6.20
N VAL A 21 -0.66 16.53 5.54
CA VAL A 21 -0.04 17.10 4.34
C VAL A 21 -0.29 16.18 3.16
N LYS A 22 -0.73 16.76 2.04
CA LYS A 22 -0.89 16.00 0.80
C LYS A 22 0.47 15.56 0.28
N VAL A 23 0.59 14.27 -0.03
CA VAL A 23 1.81 13.68 -0.57
C VAL A 23 1.53 13.23 -2.00
N ASP A 24 2.30 13.74 -2.94
CA ASP A 24 2.17 13.40 -4.34
C ASP A 24 2.50 11.91 -4.53
N THR A 25 1.54 11.15 -5.07
CA THR A 25 1.66 9.70 -5.12
C THR A 25 1.10 9.19 -6.45
N PRO A 26 1.91 8.46 -7.23
CA PRO A 26 1.44 7.91 -8.51
C PRO A 26 0.21 7.00 -8.32
N PRO A 27 -0.68 6.94 -9.32
CA PRO A 27 -1.93 6.19 -9.19
C PRO A 27 -1.75 4.73 -8.78
N LYS A 28 -0.76 4.04 -9.35
CA LYS A 28 -0.59 2.62 -9.05
C LYS A 28 -0.10 2.38 -7.61
N GLU A 29 0.69 3.31 -7.07
CA GLU A 29 1.06 3.26 -5.65
C GLU A 29 -0.16 3.47 -4.77
N MET A 30 -1.04 4.40 -5.14
CA MET A 30 -2.28 4.64 -4.42
C MET A 30 -3.17 3.40 -4.41
N GLU A 31 -3.33 2.78 -5.57
CA GLU A 31 -4.18 1.58 -5.72
C GLU A 31 -3.63 0.42 -4.89
N LEU A 32 -2.31 0.23 -4.91
CA LEU A 32 -1.66 -0.82 -4.13
C LEU A 32 -1.86 -0.60 -2.64
N LEU A 33 -1.61 0.62 -2.17
CA LEU A 33 -1.78 0.94 -0.76
C LEU A 33 -3.23 0.75 -0.32
N TYR A 34 -4.18 1.25 -1.13
CA TYR A 34 -5.60 1.10 -0.83
C TYR A 34 -5.98 -0.38 -0.73
N HIS A 35 -5.50 -1.18 -1.68
CA HIS A 35 -5.82 -2.61 -1.72
C HIS A 35 -5.37 -3.32 -0.45
N LEU A 36 -4.16 -3.05 -0.01
CA LEU A 36 -3.62 -3.64 1.21
C LEU A 36 -4.35 -3.12 2.45
N ALA A 37 -4.60 -1.82 2.52
CA ALA A 37 -5.22 -1.19 3.69
C ALA A 37 -6.70 -1.53 3.82
N ALA A 38 -7.36 -1.88 2.73
CA ALA A 38 -8.76 -2.28 2.76
C ALA A 38 -8.97 -3.64 3.45
N SER A 39 -7.91 -4.43 3.56
CA SER A 39 -7.93 -5.72 4.26
C SER A 39 -6.76 -5.74 5.27
N PRO A 40 -6.84 -4.96 6.34
CA PRO A 40 -5.72 -4.84 7.27
C PRO A 40 -5.39 -6.21 7.89
N ASN A 41 -4.10 -6.42 8.10
CA ASN A 41 -3.54 -7.64 8.69
C ASN A 41 -3.64 -8.89 7.80
N ARG A 42 -4.16 -8.73 6.58
CA ARG A 42 -4.20 -9.84 5.62
C ARG A 42 -2.93 -9.82 4.78
N VAL A 43 -2.32 -11.00 4.61
CA VAL A 43 -1.12 -11.15 3.79
C VAL A 43 -1.53 -11.40 2.34
N PHE A 44 -0.94 -10.64 1.43
CA PHE A 44 -1.13 -10.84 -0.02
C PHE A 44 0.20 -11.26 -0.62
N THR A 45 0.18 -12.29 -1.47
CA THR A 45 1.38 -12.66 -2.22
C THR A 45 1.64 -11.64 -3.32
N ARG A 46 2.88 -11.58 -3.83
CA ARG A 46 3.23 -10.69 -4.93
C ARG A 46 2.36 -10.97 -6.17
N ASN A 47 2.11 -12.24 -6.46
CA ASN A 47 1.28 -12.61 -7.61
C ASN A 47 -0.18 -12.20 -7.41
N GLN A 48 -0.72 -12.33 -6.20
CA GLN A 48 -2.07 -11.83 -5.92
C GLN A 48 -2.15 -10.33 -6.15
N LEU A 49 -1.16 -9.58 -5.71
CA LEU A 49 -1.15 -8.13 -5.91
C LEU A 49 -1.01 -7.76 -7.38
N LEU A 50 -0.22 -8.49 -8.15
CA LEU A 50 -0.16 -8.28 -9.60
C LEU A 50 -1.54 -8.49 -10.24
N ASP A 51 -2.18 -9.59 -9.91
CA ASP A 51 -3.50 -9.91 -10.49
C ASP A 51 -4.56 -8.90 -10.08
N GLU A 52 -4.59 -8.53 -8.80
CA GLU A 52 -5.68 -7.74 -8.24
C GLU A 52 -5.50 -6.24 -8.43
N VAL A 53 -4.27 -5.76 -8.48
CA VAL A 53 -3.99 -4.33 -8.63
C VAL A 53 -3.59 -3.97 -10.05
N TRP A 54 -2.74 -4.77 -10.70
CA TRP A 54 -2.31 -4.53 -12.08
C TRP A 54 -3.21 -5.19 -13.12
N GLY A 55 -3.84 -6.32 -12.78
CA GLY A 55 -4.74 -7.03 -13.67
C GLY A 55 -4.15 -8.35 -14.19
N PHE A 56 -5.02 -9.30 -14.52
CA PHE A 56 -4.60 -10.63 -14.97
C PHE A 56 -3.83 -10.60 -16.29
N ASP A 57 -4.06 -9.60 -17.11
CA ASP A 57 -3.39 -9.46 -18.40
C ASP A 57 -2.08 -8.65 -18.34
N TYR A 58 -1.61 -8.35 -17.14
CA TYR A 58 -0.35 -7.67 -16.97
C TYR A 58 0.80 -8.67 -17.09
N PHE A 59 1.70 -8.44 -18.04
CA PHE A 59 2.81 -9.35 -18.31
C PHE A 59 4.12 -8.92 -17.67
N GLY A 60 4.08 -8.01 -16.72
CA GLY A 60 5.28 -7.55 -16.03
C GLY A 60 5.76 -8.52 -14.97
N ASP A 61 6.93 -8.20 -14.42
CA ASP A 61 7.57 -8.97 -13.37
C ASP A 61 6.98 -8.60 -12.00
N SER A 62 6.86 -9.59 -11.12
CA SER A 62 6.37 -9.35 -9.76
C SER A 62 7.26 -8.42 -8.95
N ARG A 63 8.49 -8.19 -9.39
CA ARG A 63 9.37 -7.19 -8.75
C ARG A 63 8.83 -5.77 -8.84
N THR A 64 7.89 -5.51 -9.76
CA THR A 64 7.22 -4.20 -9.79
C THR A 64 6.47 -3.93 -8.49
N VAL A 65 5.91 -4.96 -7.87
CA VAL A 65 5.25 -4.83 -6.57
C VAL A 65 6.25 -4.35 -5.52
N ASP A 66 7.44 -4.98 -5.49
CA ASP A 66 8.48 -4.63 -4.52
C ASP A 66 8.91 -3.16 -4.65
N VAL A 67 9.05 -2.70 -5.90
CA VAL A 67 9.45 -1.31 -6.15
C VAL A 67 8.39 -0.33 -5.64
N HIS A 68 7.12 -0.64 -5.88
CA HIS A 68 6.02 0.21 -5.42
C HIS A 68 5.91 0.20 -3.89
N ILE A 69 6.12 -0.95 -3.26
CA ILE A 69 6.14 -1.04 -1.79
C ILE A 69 7.28 -0.18 -1.23
N LYS A 70 8.46 -0.25 -1.84
CA LYS A 70 9.60 0.56 -1.40
C LYS A 70 9.27 2.05 -1.44
N ARG A 71 8.69 2.51 -2.55
CA ARG A 71 8.33 3.91 -2.72
C ARG A 71 7.27 4.35 -1.72
N LEU A 72 6.28 3.50 -1.46
CA LEU A 72 5.27 3.78 -0.43
C LEU A 72 5.91 3.87 0.95
N ARG A 73 6.81 2.94 1.28
CA ARG A 73 7.49 2.97 2.57
C ARG A 73 8.30 4.26 2.76
N GLU A 74 8.92 4.76 1.71
CA GLU A 74 9.67 6.01 1.79
C GLU A 74 8.77 7.19 2.18
N LYS A 75 7.50 7.14 1.78
CA LYS A 75 6.53 8.19 2.11
C LYS A 75 5.91 8.01 3.49
N LEU A 76 5.81 6.77 3.97
CA LEU A 76 5.02 6.43 5.15
C LEU A 76 5.84 6.04 6.37
N GLU A 77 7.14 5.83 6.21
CA GLU A 77 7.97 5.34 7.30
C GLU A 77 8.07 6.37 8.42
N GLY A 78 7.91 5.88 9.65
CA GLY A 78 8.01 6.73 10.83
C GLY A 78 6.78 7.59 11.09
N VAL A 79 5.73 7.48 10.29
CA VAL A 79 4.54 8.31 10.45
C VAL A 79 3.73 7.90 11.67
N SER A 80 3.56 6.61 11.88
CA SER A 80 2.75 6.10 13.00
C SER A 80 3.31 4.78 13.47
N ASP A 81 3.15 4.49 14.76
CA ASP A 81 3.48 3.18 15.32
C ASP A 81 2.25 2.26 15.38
N LYS A 82 1.10 2.72 14.90
CA LYS A 82 -0.15 1.98 14.94
C LYS A 82 -0.43 1.17 13.69
N TRP A 83 0.31 1.42 12.64
CA TRP A 83 0.21 0.68 11.37
C TRP A 83 1.53 0.75 10.61
N CYS A 84 1.74 -0.21 9.73
CA CYS A 84 2.89 -0.18 8.83
C CYS A 84 2.67 -1.11 7.63
N LEU A 85 3.42 -0.85 6.56
CA LEU A 85 3.52 -1.77 5.44
C LEU A 85 4.60 -2.80 5.79
N LYS A 86 4.18 -4.03 6.02
CA LYS A 86 5.07 -5.07 6.51
C LYS A 86 5.36 -6.11 5.45
N THR A 87 6.63 -6.53 5.35
CA THR A 87 7.02 -7.69 4.58
C THR A 87 6.81 -8.94 5.42
N VAL A 88 6.13 -9.93 4.84
CA VAL A 88 6.05 -11.26 5.43
C VAL A 88 7.00 -12.13 4.62
N TRP A 89 8.18 -12.40 5.17
CA TRP A 89 9.27 -13.03 4.43
C TRP A 89 8.86 -14.39 3.87
N GLY A 90 9.13 -14.58 2.59
CA GLY A 90 8.77 -15.80 1.89
C GLY A 90 7.32 -15.90 1.46
N VAL A 91 6.50 -14.89 1.77
CA VAL A 91 5.06 -14.91 1.44
C VAL A 91 4.67 -13.67 0.64
N GLY A 92 4.81 -12.47 1.19
CA GLY A 92 4.38 -11.25 0.52
C GLY A 92 4.33 -10.04 1.44
N TYR A 93 3.24 -9.29 1.35
CA TYR A 93 3.08 -8.02 2.08
C TYR A 93 1.73 -7.93 2.76
N LYS A 94 1.67 -7.12 3.79
CA LYS A 94 0.41 -6.77 4.45
C LYS A 94 0.45 -5.33 4.97
N PHE A 95 -0.72 -4.74 5.14
CA PHE A 95 -0.88 -3.50 5.87
C PHE A 95 -1.22 -3.90 7.32
N GLU A 96 -0.24 -3.81 8.20
CA GLU A 96 -0.40 -4.24 9.58
C GLU A 96 -0.96 -3.12 10.43
N VAL A 97 -2.00 -3.41 11.19
CA VAL A 97 -2.56 -2.49 12.17
C VAL A 97 -2.37 -3.14 13.54
N THR A 98 -1.71 -2.42 14.44
CA THR A 98 -1.27 -2.96 15.72
C THR A 98 -1.95 -2.30 16.93
N GLU A 99 -2.98 -1.59 16.71
CA GLU A 99 -3.61 -0.87 17.81
C GLU A 99 -4.31 -1.77 18.85
#